data_e6cf473f9dd6a1bae3addddac85f3062
#
_entry.id   e6cf473f9dd6a1bae3addddac85f3062
#
_cell.length_a   1.000
_cell.length_b   1.000
_cell.length_c   1.000
_cell.angle_alpha   90.00
_cell.angle_beta   90.00
_cell.angle_gamma   90.00
#
_symmetry.space_group_name_H-M   'P 1'
#
loop_
_entity.id
_entity.type
_entity.pdbx_description
1 polymer ?
#
loop_
_entity_poly.entity_id
_entity_poly.type
_entity_poly.pdbx_seq_one_letter_code
_entity_poly.pdbx_strand_id
1 'polypeptide(L)'
;MIFLTQEAPSNLVAVGMMRSLNDLASKDPLESDLLGQEFWNIDGEQYGVPVYAQLVMMDYNKKRLADAGFNSPPGTWDELRKASYQIKSKGIDKHPIAMKASDWSWYLMALSMGDPMFDGDLEPVFANPGSKAREAMKMLLEFFREELISPEIVAGTVNQHSIFWSGVGTFHQGWQGSIRVGNNADKSTQAPNVAYMVLPEVGSTWSFPAAIGIARYSKNLDASWKFIRWYTGIENQKAIYNAFGLYPSRASVADDLNRQGAVDGYPEILAQAAKVNELPRYTLWWGPFTAKVSEEVLTAVQTNADADATIDKIAVHWNELKSEYE
;
A
#
# COMPACT_ATOMS: atom_id res chain seq x y z
N MET A 1 4.72 16.69 18.58
CA MET A 1 5.22 15.91 17.41
C MET A 1 4.13 14.97 16.99
N ILE A 2 3.91 14.80 15.71
CA ILE A 2 2.86 13.92 15.17
C ILE A 2 3.54 12.91 14.26
N PHE A 3 3.30 11.62 14.48
CA PHE A 3 3.62 10.58 13.50
C PHE A 3 2.49 10.55 12.48
N LEU A 4 2.84 10.80 11.22
CA LEU A 4 1.89 10.82 10.13
C LEU A 4 1.91 9.45 9.45
N THR A 5 0.78 8.78 9.47
CA THR A 5 0.56 7.62 8.63
C THR A 5 0.21 8.07 7.20
N GLN A 6 0.14 7.13 6.30
CA GLN A 6 0.04 7.31 4.85
C GLN A 6 -1.27 7.93 4.37
N GLU A 7 -2.26 8.11 5.24
CA GLU A 7 -3.65 8.11 4.80
C GLU A 7 -4.28 9.48 4.56
N ALA A 8 -3.70 10.59 4.91
CA ALA A 8 -4.19 11.91 4.50
C ALA A 8 -3.40 13.06 5.13
N PRO A 9 -2.19 13.35 4.68
CA PRO A 9 -1.49 14.54 5.16
C PRO A 9 -2.30 15.81 4.90
N SER A 10 -2.96 15.90 3.76
CA SER A 10 -3.79 17.03 3.35
C SER A 10 -4.91 17.35 4.33
N ASN A 11 -5.61 16.35 4.88
CA ASN A 11 -6.67 16.59 5.86
C ASN A 11 -6.16 17.25 7.14
N LEU A 12 -5.02 16.79 7.67
CA LEU A 12 -4.42 17.36 8.88
C LEU A 12 -3.91 18.80 8.64
N VAL A 13 -3.46 19.07 7.43
CA VAL A 13 -3.05 20.41 7.00
C VAL A 13 -4.27 21.31 6.86
N ALA A 14 -5.33 20.86 6.19
CA ALA A 14 -6.57 21.62 5.97
C ALA A 14 -7.24 22.05 7.28
N VAL A 15 -7.29 21.15 8.28
CA VAL A 15 -7.84 21.48 9.61
C VAL A 15 -6.85 22.22 10.51
N GLY A 16 -5.68 22.61 9.98
CA GLY A 16 -4.69 23.42 10.67
C GLY A 16 -4.01 22.71 11.86
N MET A 17 -3.92 21.39 11.84
CA MET A 17 -3.23 20.61 12.90
C MET A 17 -1.71 20.53 12.70
N MET A 18 -1.24 20.75 11.50
CA MET A 18 0.17 20.65 11.13
C MET A 18 0.83 22.00 11.01
N ARG A 19 2.11 22.05 11.30
CA ARG A 19 2.98 23.20 11.07
C ARG A 19 3.86 22.94 9.84
N SER A 20 4.03 23.97 8.99
CA SER A 20 5.08 23.96 7.97
C SER A 20 6.47 23.82 8.61
N LEU A 21 7.31 23.03 7.99
CA LEU A 21 8.70 22.78 8.40
C LEU A 21 9.71 23.66 7.62
N ASN A 22 9.26 24.49 6.69
CA ASN A 22 10.13 25.27 5.82
C ASN A 22 11.11 26.15 6.59
N ASP A 23 10.67 26.81 7.66
CA ASP A 23 11.53 27.64 8.53
C ASP A 23 12.66 26.85 9.20
N LEU A 24 12.39 25.58 9.54
CA LEU A 24 13.37 24.68 10.17
C LEU A 24 14.30 24.09 9.11
N ALA A 25 13.75 23.64 7.99
CA ALA A 25 14.50 23.10 6.87
C ALA A 25 15.41 24.13 6.19
N SER A 26 15.05 25.43 6.21
CA SER A 26 15.92 26.51 5.70
C SER A 26 17.19 26.71 6.51
N LYS A 27 17.16 26.36 7.81
CA LYS A 27 18.31 26.49 8.72
C LYS A 27 19.13 25.20 8.81
N ASP A 28 18.49 24.08 8.66
CA ASP A 28 19.06 22.74 8.68
C ASP A 28 18.40 21.92 7.58
N PRO A 29 18.94 21.97 6.33
CA PRO A 29 18.33 21.37 5.15
C PRO A 29 18.12 19.86 5.29
N LEU A 30 16.99 19.40 4.74
CA LEU A 30 16.73 17.97 4.60
C LEU A 30 17.69 17.34 3.59
N GLU A 31 17.92 16.07 3.76
CA GLU A 31 18.75 15.30 2.84
C GLU A 31 18.08 15.17 1.48
N SER A 32 18.88 15.29 0.42
CA SER A 32 18.41 15.22 -0.97
C SER A 32 18.02 13.81 -1.44
N ASP A 33 18.36 12.78 -0.65
CA ASP A 33 18.09 11.37 -0.96
C ASP A 33 16.86 10.81 -0.20
N LEU A 34 16.00 11.69 0.33
CA LEU A 34 14.74 11.27 0.97
C LEU A 34 13.71 10.83 -0.07
N LEU A 35 13.29 9.58 0.02
CA LEU A 35 12.25 8.98 -0.82
C LEU A 35 10.85 9.38 -0.31
N GLY A 36 9.99 9.87 -1.21
CA GLY A 36 8.63 10.25 -0.90
C GLY A 36 8.50 11.59 -0.16
N GLN A 37 9.51 12.44 -0.20
CA GLN A 37 9.46 13.78 0.40
C GLN A 37 8.39 14.66 -0.25
N GLU A 38 8.23 14.56 -1.57
CA GLU A 38 7.25 15.28 -2.38
C GLU A 38 5.82 15.01 -1.92
N PHE A 39 5.54 13.81 -1.44
CA PHE A 39 4.24 13.42 -0.91
C PHE A 39 3.79 14.24 0.31
N TRP A 40 4.75 14.78 1.07
CA TRP A 40 4.53 15.59 2.26
C TRP A 40 4.67 17.09 2.00
N ASN A 41 4.83 17.48 0.73
CA ASN A 41 4.79 18.86 0.29
C ASN A 41 3.38 19.19 -0.22
N ILE A 42 2.71 20.13 0.43
CA ILE A 42 1.35 20.56 0.08
C ILE A 42 1.42 22.08 -0.13
N ASP A 43 1.08 22.53 -1.31
CA ASP A 43 1.09 23.93 -1.74
C ASP A 43 2.47 24.62 -1.52
N GLY A 44 3.56 23.89 -1.75
CA GLY A 44 4.93 24.40 -1.58
C GLY A 44 5.45 24.38 -0.14
N GLU A 45 4.64 23.90 0.80
CA GLU A 45 5.00 23.82 2.21
C GLU A 45 5.26 22.37 2.62
N GLN A 46 6.41 22.12 3.26
CA GLN A 46 6.77 20.79 3.76
C GLN A 46 6.16 20.55 5.12
N TYR A 47 5.33 19.52 5.27
CA TYR A 47 4.66 19.20 6.54
C TYR A 47 5.17 17.96 7.24
N GLY A 48 5.88 17.08 6.56
CA GLY A 48 6.43 15.86 7.12
C GLY A 48 7.80 15.51 6.56
N VAL A 49 8.62 14.83 7.35
CA VAL A 49 9.89 14.26 6.91
C VAL A 49 9.72 12.75 6.86
N PRO A 50 9.91 12.10 5.69
CA PRO A 50 9.74 10.67 5.55
C PRO A 50 10.62 9.87 6.51
N VAL A 51 10.03 8.89 7.19
CA VAL A 51 10.73 8.02 8.16
C VAL A 51 10.95 6.61 7.63
N TYR A 52 10.08 6.18 6.73
CA TYR A 52 10.29 4.99 5.90
C TYR A 52 9.51 5.14 4.60
N ALA A 53 10.05 4.55 3.54
CA ALA A 53 9.38 4.45 2.25
C ALA A 53 8.69 3.09 2.16
N GLN A 54 7.52 3.07 1.54
CA GLN A 54 6.82 1.81 1.27
C GLN A 54 6.14 1.87 -0.10
N LEU A 55 6.09 0.70 -0.74
CA LEU A 55 5.26 0.42 -1.90
C LEU A 55 4.27 -0.67 -1.53
N VAL A 56 3.08 -0.64 -2.07
CA VAL A 56 2.21 -1.80 -2.04
C VAL A 56 2.79 -2.83 -3.00
N MET A 57 3.00 -4.05 -2.50
CA MET A 57 3.59 -5.16 -3.24
C MET A 57 2.75 -6.42 -3.03
N MET A 58 3.03 -7.44 -3.80
CA MET A 58 2.51 -8.78 -3.52
C MET A 58 3.63 -9.74 -3.15
N ASP A 59 3.33 -10.55 -2.15
CA ASP A 59 4.14 -11.69 -1.74
C ASP A 59 3.44 -12.99 -2.14
N TYR A 60 4.22 -14.06 -2.26
CA TYR A 60 3.65 -15.39 -2.45
C TYR A 60 4.47 -16.48 -1.76
N ASN A 61 3.82 -17.60 -1.45
CA ASN A 61 4.49 -18.79 -0.95
C ASN A 61 4.98 -19.65 -2.11
N LYS A 62 6.29 -19.67 -2.33
CA LYS A 62 6.96 -20.42 -3.42
C LYS A 62 6.64 -21.90 -3.39
N LYS A 63 6.66 -22.51 -2.18
CA LYS A 63 6.43 -23.94 -2.04
C LYS A 63 5.01 -24.33 -2.44
N ARG A 64 4.00 -23.60 -1.96
CA ARG A 64 2.59 -23.89 -2.28
C ARG A 64 2.30 -23.71 -3.77
N LEU A 65 2.89 -22.67 -4.37
CA LEU A 65 2.76 -22.44 -5.81
C LEU A 65 3.37 -23.59 -6.61
N ALA A 66 4.56 -24.06 -6.23
CA ALA A 66 5.20 -25.21 -6.85
C ALA A 66 4.42 -26.53 -6.63
N ASP A 67 3.90 -26.78 -5.43
CA ASP A 67 3.05 -27.94 -5.11
C ASP A 67 1.76 -27.92 -5.95
N ALA A 68 1.27 -26.74 -6.31
CA ALA A 68 0.16 -26.59 -7.23
C ALA A 68 0.53 -26.87 -8.70
N GLY A 69 1.81 -26.92 -9.04
CA GLY A 69 2.30 -27.22 -10.39
C GLY A 69 2.69 -25.99 -11.20
N PHE A 70 2.91 -24.85 -10.56
CA PHE A 70 3.37 -23.64 -11.21
C PHE A 70 4.86 -23.39 -10.92
N ASN A 71 5.64 -23.05 -11.94
CA ASN A 71 7.08 -22.85 -11.84
C ASN A 71 7.48 -21.36 -11.60
N SER A 72 6.54 -20.46 -11.76
CA SER A 72 6.73 -19.00 -11.60
C SER A 72 5.47 -18.35 -11.04
N PRO A 73 5.58 -17.19 -10.38
CA PRO A 73 4.40 -16.42 -9.99
C PRO A 73 3.60 -15.96 -11.22
N PRO A 74 2.29 -15.77 -11.08
CA PRO A 74 1.41 -15.34 -12.17
C PRO A 74 1.77 -13.93 -12.65
N GLY A 75 1.76 -13.72 -13.97
CA GLY A 75 2.01 -12.44 -14.62
C GLY A 75 0.74 -11.65 -14.90
N THR A 76 -0.44 -12.27 -14.77
CA THR A 76 -1.75 -11.64 -14.94
C THR A 76 -2.69 -11.98 -13.79
N TRP A 77 -3.70 -11.14 -13.56
CA TRP A 77 -4.72 -11.43 -12.54
C TRP A 77 -5.54 -12.67 -12.89
N ASP A 78 -5.77 -12.93 -14.17
CA ASP A 78 -6.40 -14.17 -14.63
C ASP A 78 -5.56 -15.42 -14.32
N GLU A 79 -4.25 -15.34 -14.47
CA GLU A 79 -3.34 -16.43 -14.06
C GLU A 79 -3.35 -16.62 -12.55
N LEU A 80 -3.35 -15.51 -11.75
CA LEU A 80 -3.46 -15.57 -10.30
C LEU A 80 -4.78 -16.22 -9.88
N ARG A 81 -5.88 -15.84 -10.50
CA ARG A 81 -7.20 -16.46 -10.29
C ARG A 81 -7.18 -17.95 -10.58
N LYS A 82 -6.68 -18.37 -11.74
CA LYS A 82 -6.54 -19.79 -12.11
C LYS A 82 -5.66 -20.57 -11.14
N ALA A 83 -4.51 -20.00 -10.76
CA ALA A 83 -3.62 -20.59 -9.76
C ALA A 83 -4.33 -20.76 -8.41
N SER A 84 -5.09 -19.77 -7.98
CA SER A 84 -5.85 -19.79 -6.72
C SER A 84 -6.90 -20.90 -6.72
N TYR A 85 -7.66 -21.06 -7.79
CA TYR A 85 -8.62 -22.18 -7.92
C TYR A 85 -7.92 -23.55 -7.92
N GLN A 86 -6.77 -23.66 -8.59
CA GLN A 86 -6.01 -24.92 -8.60
C GLN A 86 -5.43 -25.24 -7.22
N ILE A 87 -4.89 -24.26 -6.52
CA ILE A 87 -4.39 -24.40 -5.15
C ILE A 87 -5.52 -24.87 -4.21
N LYS A 88 -6.69 -24.24 -4.29
CA LYS A 88 -7.88 -24.58 -3.52
C LYS A 88 -8.38 -26.00 -3.84
N SER A 89 -8.50 -26.34 -5.12
CA SER A 89 -8.99 -27.65 -5.57
C SER A 89 -8.08 -28.80 -5.17
N LYS A 90 -6.76 -28.57 -5.09
CA LYS A 90 -5.78 -29.54 -4.59
C LYS A 90 -5.72 -29.65 -3.07
N GLY A 91 -6.47 -28.83 -2.34
CA GLY A 91 -6.44 -28.79 -0.88
C GLY A 91 -5.14 -28.27 -0.28
N ILE A 92 -4.31 -27.56 -1.07
CA ILE A 92 -3.04 -26.97 -0.63
C ILE A 92 -3.30 -25.77 0.29
N ASP A 93 -4.29 -24.96 -0.08
CA ASP A 93 -4.72 -23.79 0.69
C ASP A 93 -6.22 -23.57 0.45
N LYS A 94 -7.00 -23.48 1.53
CA LYS A 94 -8.44 -23.27 1.43
C LYS A 94 -8.80 -21.89 0.91
N HIS A 95 -8.01 -20.89 1.30
CA HIS A 95 -8.19 -19.48 0.97
C HIS A 95 -6.88 -18.90 0.42
N PRO A 96 -6.56 -19.16 -0.87
CA PRO A 96 -5.23 -18.89 -1.41
C PRO A 96 -4.85 -17.42 -1.51
N ILE A 97 -5.77 -16.47 -1.27
CA ILE A 97 -5.52 -15.04 -1.42
C ILE A 97 -5.72 -14.35 -0.06
N ALA A 98 -4.74 -13.59 0.39
CA ALA A 98 -4.79 -12.75 1.58
C ALA A 98 -4.80 -11.27 1.17
N MET A 99 -5.97 -10.75 0.88
CA MET A 99 -6.24 -9.35 0.50
C MET A 99 -7.39 -8.79 1.35
N LYS A 100 -7.39 -7.48 1.57
CA LYS A 100 -8.37 -6.78 2.41
C LYS A 100 -9.66 -6.46 1.62
N ALA A 101 -10.82 -6.48 2.26
CA ALA A 101 -12.06 -5.95 1.70
C ALA A 101 -12.09 -4.42 1.86
N SER A 102 -11.32 -3.71 1.05
CA SER A 102 -11.19 -2.25 1.13
C SER A 102 -10.72 -1.64 -0.18
N ASP A 103 -10.69 -0.30 -0.19
CA ASP A 103 -10.11 0.55 -1.22
C ASP A 103 -8.72 0.07 -1.69
N TRP A 104 -7.82 -0.29 -0.78
CA TRP A 104 -6.45 -0.71 -1.08
C TRP A 104 -6.37 -1.90 -2.04
N SER A 105 -7.23 -2.89 -1.87
CA SER A 105 -7.24 -4.07 -2.74
C SER A 105 -7.80 -3.74 -4.12
N TRP A 106 -8.83 -2.90 -4.19
CA TRP A 106 -9.37 -2.44 -5.46
C TRP A 106 -8.35 -1.55 -6.20
N TYR A 107 -7.73 -0.57 -5.52
CA TYR A 107 -6.70 0.28 -6.13
C TYR A 107 -5.52 -0.56 -6.65
N LEU A 108 -5.06 -1.53 -5.85
CA LEU A 108 -3.97 -2.41 -6.26
C LEU A 108 -4.27 -3.12 -7.59
N MET A 109 -5.45 -3.72 -7.69
CA MET A 109 -5.85 -4.43 -8.89
C MET A 109 -6.06 -3.48 -10.07
N ALA A 110 -6.78 -2.37 -9.86
CA ALA A 110 -7.08 -1.40 -10.92
C ALA A 110 -5.81 -0.77 -11.51
N LEU A 111 -4.93 -0.23 -10.65
CA LEU A 111 -3.66 0.36 -11.08
C LEU A 111 -2.78 -0.66 -11.78
N SER A 112 -2.65 -1.87 -11.23
CA SER A 112 -1.81 -2.90 -11.85
C SER A 112 -2.36 -3.40 -13.19
N MET A 113 -3.67 -3.35 -13.41
CA MET A 113 -4.31 -3.58 -14.71
C MET A 113 -4.11 -2.42 -15.69
N GLY A 114 -3.56 -1.29 -15.23
CA GLY A 114 -3.27 -0.12 -16.06
C GLY A 114 -4.41 0.91 -16.10
N ASP A 115 -5.35 0.87 -15.12
CA ASP A 115 -6.34 1.92 -14.99
C ASP A 115 -5.68 3.21 -14.45
N PRO A 116 -5.85 4.36 -15.09
CA PRO A 116 -5.31 5.62 -14.59
C PRO A 116 -6.06 6.14 -13.36
N MET A 117 -7.23 5.59 -13.03
CA MET A 117 -8.16 5.97 -11.98
C MET A 117 -8.76 7.37 -12.14
N PHE A 118 -7.92 8.36 -12.34
CA PHE A 118 -8.29 9.77 -12.52
C PHE A 118 -7.55 10.36 -13.72
N ASP A 119 -8.15 11.35 -14.38
CA ASP A 119 -7.46 12.13 -15.41
C ASP A 119 -6.77 13.39 -14.84
N GLY A 120 -6.22 14.23 -15.74
CA GLY A 120 -5.50 15.45 -15.36
C GLY A 120 -6.36 16.51 -14.67
N ASP A 121 -7.68 16.46 -14.85
CA ASP A 121 -8.67 17.35 -14.25
C ASP A 121 -9.32 16.71 -13.00
N LEU A 122 -8.77 15.59 -12.53
CA LEU A 122 -9.26 14.82 -11.40
C LEU A 122 -10.68 14.26 -11.62
N GLU A 123 -11.07 14.02 -12.89
CA GLU A 123 -12.31 13.31 -13.16
C GLU A 123 -12.14 11.81 -12.93
N PRO A 124 -13.15 11.14 -12.35
CA PRO A 124 -13.05 9.74 -11.95
C PRO A 124 -13.22 8.80 -13.15
N VAL A 125 -12.17 8.72 -14.01
CA VAL A 125 -12.20 7.89 -15.23
C VAL A 125 -12.29 6.39 -14.93
N PHE A 126 -12.02 5.96 -13.71
CA PHE A 126 -12.30 4.61 -13.25
C PHE A 126 -13.77 4.19 -13.41
N ALA A 127 -14.68 5.15 -13.47
CA ALA A 127 -16.12 4.89 -13.65
C ALA A 127 -16.54 4.76 -15.13
N ASN A 128 -15.66 5.03 -16.08
CA ASN A 128 -15.98 4.94 -17.50
C ASN A 128 -16.39 3.50 -17.89
N PRO A 129 -17.32 3.32 -18.81
CA PRO A 129 -17.66 2.00 -19.33
C PRO A 129 -16.42 1.28 -19.86
N GLY A 130 -16.20 0.03 -19.41
CA GLY A 130 -15.07 -0.79 -19.84
C GLY A 130 -13.73 -0.42 -19.20
N SER A 131 -13.69 0.44 -18.17
CA SER A 131 -12.48 0.73 -17.42
C SER A 131 -11.90 -0.54 -16.77
N LYS A 132 -10.58 -0.57 -16.57
CA LYS A 132 -9.92 -1.67 -15.86
C LYS A 132 -10.27 -1.69 -14.37
N ALA A 133 -10.63 -0.56 -13.80
CA ALA A 133 -11.11 -0.47 -12.44
C ALA A 133 -12.44 -1.21 -12.22
N ARG A 134 -13.36 -1.21 -13.21
CA ARG A 134 -14.58 -2.03 -13.16
C ARG A 134 -14.27 -3.52 -13.25
N GLU A 135 -13.35 -3.90 -14.12
CA GLU A 135 -12.86 -5.29 -14.24
C GLU A 135 -12.22 -5.75 -12.93
N ALA A 136 -11.37 -4.91 -12.32
CA ALA A 136 -10.75 -5.15 -11.02
C ALA A 136 -11.79 -5.35 -9.91
N MET A 137 -12.82 -4.52 -9.84
CA MET A 137 -13.91 -4.66 -8.85
C MET A 137 -14.66 -5.99 -9.04
N LYS A 138 -15.00 -6.35 -10.25
CA LYS A 138 -15.68 -7.63 -10.56
C LYS A 138 -14.87 -8.81 -10.07
N MET A 139 -13.56 -8.81 -10.36
CA MET A 139 -12.66 -9.89 -9.95
C MET A 139 -12.42 -9.90 -8.43
N LEU A 140 -12.28 -8.75 -7.79
CA LEU A 140 -12.15 -8.66 -6.34
C LEU A 140 -13.37 -9.23 -5.62
N LEU A 141 -14.59 -8.86 -6.06
CA LEU A 141 -15.82 -9.39 -5.49
C LEU A 141 -15.97 -10.90 -5.75
N GLU A 142 -15.53 -11.41 -6.92
CA GLU A 142 -15.45 -12.85 -7.20
C GLU A 142 -14.55 -13.55 -6.19
N PHE A 143 -13.35 -13.02 -5.89
CA PHE A 143 -12.42 -13.64 -4.94
C PHE A 143 -13.03 -13.82 -3.55
N PHE A 144 -13.83 -12.87 -3.10
CA PHE A 144 -14.57 -12.99 -1.83
C PHE A 144 -15.73 -13.99 -1.93
N ARG A 145 -16.54 -13.90 -2.97
CA ARG A 145 -17.72 -14.77 -3.18
C ARG A 145 -17.34 -16.25 -3.28
N GLU A 146 -16.26 -16.52 -3.98
CA GLU A 146 -15.73 -17.87 -4.16
C GLU A 146 -14.84 -18.34 -3.00
N GLU A 147 -14.79 -17.57 -1.92
CA GLU A 147 -13.95 -17.85 -0.75
C GLU A 147 -12.47 -18.15 -1.13
N LEU A 148 -11.95 -17.50 -2.16
CA LEU A 148 -10.50 -17.48 -2.41
C LEU A 148 -9.79 -16.60 -1.37
N ILE A 149 -10.52 -15.63 -0.80
CA ILE A 149 -10.13 -14.84 0.38
C ILE A 149 -10.92 -15.35 1.59
N SER A 150 -10.24 -15.45 2.75
CA SER A 150 -10.89 -15.94 3.97
C SER A 150 -12.04 -15.04 4.44
N PRO A 151 -13.22 -15.62 4.78
CA PRO A 151 -14.31 -14.86 5.38
C PRO A 151 -13.96 -14.14 6.69
N GLU A 152 -12.94 -14.60 7.41
CA GLU A 152 -12.48 -13.97 8.66
C GLU A 152 -11.94 -12.55 8.43
N ILE A 153 -11.39 -12.28 7.23
CA ILE A 153 -10.96 -10.93 6.82
C ILE A 153 -12.18 -10.01 6.68
N VAL A 154 -13.26 -10.49 6.06
CA VAL A 154 -14.52 -9.74 5.89
C VAL A 154 -15.19 -9.47 7.24
N ALA A 155 -15.15 -10.45 8.14
CA ALA A 155 -15.67 -10.31 9.49
C ALA A 155 -14.83 -9.37 10.38
N GLY A 156 -13.66 -8.94 9.91
CA GLY A 156 -12.76 -8.07 10.67
C GLY A 156 -12.10 -8.71 11.88
N THR A 157 -12.17 -10.04 12.00
CA THR A 157 -11.56 -10.80 13.12
C THR A 157 -10.05 -10.93 12.97
N VAL A 158 -9.57 -10.92 11.74
CA VAL A 158 -8.16 -10.94 11.37
C VAL A 158 -7.89 -9.97 10.21
N ASN A 159 -6.67 -9.47 10.12
CA ASN A 159 -6.23 -8.74 8.94
C ASN A 159 -5.47 -9.66 7.96
N GLN A 160 -5.32 -9.22 6.71
CA GLN A 160 -4.67 -9.99 5.64
C GLN A 160 -3.22 -10.37 5.94
N HIS A 161 -2.52 -9.56 6.74
CA HIS A 161 -1.13 -9.83 7.11
C HIS A 161 -1.05 -10.95 8.15
N SER A 162 -1.82 -10.81 9.23
CA SER A 162 -1.84 -11.80 10.32
C SER A 162 -2.26 -13.17 9.83
N ILE A 163 -3.29 -13.23 8.97
CA ILE A 163 -3.79 -14.50 8.44
C ILE A 163 -2.77 -15.14 7.48
N PHE A 164 -2.08 -14.35 6.67
CA PHE A 164 -1.01 -14.85 5.81
C PHE A 164 0.12 -15.45 6.64
N TRP A 165 0.61 -14.74 7.64
CA TRP A 165 1.70 -15.24 8.48
C TRP A 165 1.30 -16.43 9.35
N SER A 166 0.01 -16.60 9.67
CA SER A 166 -0.50 -17.81 10.33
C SER A 166 -0.57 -19.03 9.42
N GLY A 167 -0.34 -18.86 8.11
CA GLY A 167 -0.30 -19.96 7.16
C GLY A 167 -1.50 -20.03 6.23
N VAL A 168 -2.42 -19.10 6.22
CA VAL A 168 -3.54 -19.00 5.27
C VAL A 168 -3.23 -17.94 4.23
N GLY A 169 -3.35 -18.30 2.96
CA GLY A 169 -2.97 -17.46 1.82
C GLY A 169 -1.70 -17.95 1.16
N THR A 170 -1.75 -18.15 -0.12
CA THR A 170 -0.59 -18.41 -1.00
C THR A 170 -0.10 -17.11 -1.61
N PHE A 171 -1.02 -16.19 -1.91
CA PHE A 171 -0.75 -14.83 -2.40
C PHE A 171 -1.18 -13.81 -1.35
N HIS A 172 -0.37 -12.78 -1.14
CA HIS A 172 -0.59 -11.79 -0.08
C HIS A 172 -0.38 -10.37 -0.59
N GLN A 173 -1.31 -9.49 -0.28
CA GLN A 173 -1.17 -8.05 -0.44
C GLN A 173 -0.30 -7.51 0.71
N GLY A 174 0.98 -7.34 0.41
CA GLY A 174 2.00 -6.91 1.36
C GLY A 174 2.61 -5.55 1.01
N TRP A 175 3.84 -5.37 1.47
CA TRP A 175 4.62 -4.14 1.25
C TRP A 175 6.12 -4.46 1.19
N GLN A 176 6.94 -3.48 0.84
CA GLN A 176 8.40 -3.61 0.98
C GLN A 176 8.79 -3.94 2.42
N GLY A 177 9.43 -5.08 2.63
CA GLY A 177 9.81 -5.58 3.95
C GLY A 177 8.89 -6.68 4.50
N SER A 178 7.69 -6.91 3.94
CA SER A 178 6.77 -7.95 4.40
C SER A 178 7.36 -9.36 4.35
N ILE A 179 8.18 -9.70 3.34
CA ILE A 179 8.82 -11.01 3.24
C ILE A 179 9.83 -11.27 4.38
N ARG A 180 10.40 -10.23 4.98
CA ARG A 180 11.26 -10.38 6.16
C ARG A 180 10.48 -10.92 7.37
N VAL A 181 9.24 -10.50 7.54
CA VAL A 181 8.32 -11.07 8.55
C VAL A 181 7.89 -12.46 8.12
N GLY A 182 7.50 -12.62 6.85
CA GLY A 182 7.03 -13.88 6.27
C GLY A 182 8.06 -15.01 6.32
N ASN A 183 9.36 -14.70 6.26
CA ASN A 183 10.45 -15.67 6.34
C ASN A 183 11.08 -15.80 7.73
N ASN A 184 10.55 -15.10 8.74
CA ASN A 184 10.97 -15.27 10.12
C ASN A 184 10.15 -16.39 10.79
N ALA A 185 10.79 -17.52 11.12
CA ALA A 185 10.12 -18.68 11.69
C ALA A 185 9.48 -18.42 13.07
N ASP A 186 9.96 -17.40 13.81
CA ASP A 186 9.35 -17.00 15.09
C ASP A 186 8.03 -16.22 14.91
N LYS A 187 7.79 -15.70 13.70
CA LYS A 187 6.65 -14.80 13.41
C LYS A 187 5.68 -15.39 12.38
N SER A 188 6.13 -16.33 11.56
CA SER A 188 5.35 -16.81 10.42
C SER A 188 5.56 -18.29 10.16
N THR A 189 4.46 -19.00 10.01
CA THR A 189 4.46 -20.41 9.57
C THR A 189 4.71 -20.57 8.06
N GLN A 190 4.74 -19.46 7.30
CA GLN A 190 5.10 -19.44 5.89
C GLN A 190 6.61 -19.60 5.64
N ALA A 191 7.43 -19.32 6.66
CA ALA A 191 8.89 -19.36 6.56
C ALA A 191 9.41 -20.76 6.15
N PRO A 192 10.46 -20.84 5.35
CA PRO A 192 11.22 -19.80 4.67
C PRO A 192 10.77 -19.56 3.20
N ASN A 193 9.49 -19.70 2.90
CA ASN A 193 9.00 -19.88 1.54
C ASN A 193 8.37 -18.62 0.91
N VAL A 194 8.47 -17.46 1.55
CA VAL A 194 7.87 -16.22 1.05
C VAL A 194 8.83 -15.48 0.11
N ALA A 195 8.31 -15.04 -1.02
CA ALA A 195 9.04 -14.19 -1.97
C ALA A 195 8.13 -13.08 -2.49
N TYR A 196 8.70 -11.99 -3.01
CA TYR A 196 7.96 -11.01 -3.77
C TYR A 196 7.62 -11.51 -5.17
N MET A 197 6.52 -11.00 -5.69
CA MET A 197 6.23 -10.97 -7.11
C MET A 197 5.99 -9.52 -7.52
N VAL A 198 6.40 -9.17 -8.73
CA VAL A 198 5.95 -7.93 -9.36
C VAL A 198 4.44 -8.06 -9.58
N LEU A 199 3.72 -6.98 -9.36
CA LEU A 199 2.27 -6.97 -9.55
C LEU A 199 1.89 -7.43 -10.96
N PRO A 200 0.80 -8.17 -11.11
CA PRO A 200 0.33 -8.64 -12.42
C PRO A 200 0.06 -7.52 -13.44
N GLU A 201 -0.04 -7.87 -14.71
CA GLU A 201 -0.34 -6.99 -15.86
C GLU A 201 0.74 -5.93 -16.09
N VAL A 202 0.37 -4.64 -16.23
CA VAL A 202 1.34 -3.55 -16.32
C VAL A 202 2.10 -3.38 -15.02
N GLY A 203 1.51 -3.85 -13.91
CA GLY A 203 2.13 -3.94 -12.61
C GLY A 203 2.29 -2.61 -11.90
N SER A 204 1.48 -1.60 -12.22
CA SER A 204 1.53 -0.32 -11.52
C SER A 204 1.08 -0.44 -10.06
N THR A 205 1.70 0.32 -9.19
CA THR A 205 1.39 0.45 -7.77
C THR A 205 1.48 1.90 -7.33
N TRP A 206 1.27 2.14 -6.05
CA TRP A 206 1.50 3.47 -5.46
C TRP A 206 2.46 3.40 -4.28
N SER A 207 3.10 4.53 -3.99
CA SER A 207 3.92 4.70 -2.79
C SER A 207 3.06 5.11 -1.59
N PHE A 208 3.50 4.77 -0.38
CA PHE A 208 2.87 5.22 0.86
C PHE A 208 3.90 5.49 1.96
N PRO A 209 4.74 6.52 1.76
CA PRO A 209 5.75 6.88 2.74
C PRO A 209 5.08 7.37 4.02
N ALA A 210 5.57 6.91 5.16
CA ALA A 210 5.19 7.50 6.43
C ALA A 210 6.18 8.58 6.83
N ALA A 211 5.70 9.62 7.52
CA ALA A 211 6.52 10.74 7.92
C ALA A 211 6.27 11.16 9.37
N ILE A 212 7.20 11.92 9.91
CA ILE A 212 7.05 12.65 11.16
C ILE A 212 6.90 14.14 10.85
N GLY A 213 5.83 14.72 11.35
CA GLY A 213 5.59 16.16 11.31
C GLY A 213 5.55 16.79 12.70
N ILE A 214 5.37 18.11 12.76
CA ILE A 214 5.26 18.89 13.99
C ILE A 214 3.86 19.47 14.11
N ALA A 215 3.20 19.26 15.25
CA ALA A 215 1.90 19.83 15.52
C ALA A 215 1.98 21.38 15.52
N ARG A 216 0.94 22.05 14.96
CA ARG A 216 0.90 23.50 14.78
C ARG A 216 1.23 24.29 16.03
N TYR A 217 0.71 23.87 17.17
CA TYR A 217 0.85 24.57 18.45
C TYR A 217 1.98 24.05 19.33
N SER A 218 2.90 23.22 18.78
CA SER A 218 4.07 22.77 19.53
C SER A 218 4.94 23.96 19.95
N LYS A 219 5.30 23.98 21.23
CA LYS A 219 6.20 24.99 21.82
C LYS A 219 7.67 24.55 21.83
N ASN A 220 7.94 23.30 21.44
CA ASN A 220 9.26 22.67 21.51
C ASN A 220 9.82 22.39 20.11
N LEU A 221 9.87 23.42 19.26
CA LEU A 221 10.21 23.27 17.84
C LEU A 221 11.62 22.72 17.63
N ASP A 222 12.62 23.30 18.30
CA ASP A 222 14.01 22.87 18.16
C ASP A 222 14.22 21.42 18.63
N ALA A 223 13.59 21.04 19.74
CA ALA A 223 13.66 19.67 20.23
C ALA A 223 12.95 18.70 19.29
N SER A 224 11.80 19.09 18.75
CA SER A 224 11.07 18.27 17.77
C SER A 224 11.88 18.09 16.49
N TRP A 225 12.50 19.17 15.99
CA TRP A 225 13.34 19.11 14.80
C TRP A 225 14.58 18.23 15.01
N LYS A 226 15.29 18.41 16.11
CA LYS A 226 16.43 17.55 16.47
C LYS A 226 16.05 16.07 16.55
N PHE A 227 14.85 15.77 17.09
CA PHE A 227 14.35 14.40 17.12
C PHE A 227 14.08 13.87 15.71
N ILE A 228 13.42 14.65 14.84
CA ILE A 228 13.15 14.26 13.45
C ILE A 228 14.47 13.96 12.74
N ARG A 229 15.45 14.86 12.82
CA ARG A 229 16.76 14.70 12.19
C ARG A 229 17.51 13.46 12.72
N TRP A 230 17.45 13.22 14.02
CA TRP A 230 18.02 12.02 14.62
C TRP A 230 17.30 10.77 14.10
N TYR A 231 15.97 10.74 14.11
CA TYR A 231 15.18 9.58 13.71
C TYR A 231 15.37 9.23 12.22
N THR A 232 15.52 10.21 11.36
CA THR A 232 15.75 10.04 9.92
C THR A 232 17.23 9.90 9.55
N GLY A 233 18.13 9.95 10.54
CA GLY A 233 19.56 9.77 10.34
C GLY A 233 19.93 8.33 9.91
N ILE A 234 21.06 8.18 9.21
CA ILE A 234 21.51 6.93 8.59
C ILE A 234 21.50 5.75 9.56
N GLU A 235 22.09 5.91 10.74
CA GLU A 235 22.21 4.80 11.71
C GLU A 235 20.84 4.34 12.25
N ASN A 236 19.92 5.29 12.49
CA ASN A 236 18.58 4.94 12.93
C ASN A 236 17.77 4.27 11.81
N GLN A 237 17.89 4.75 10.57
CA GLN A 237 17.26 4.12 9.41
C GLN A 237 17.72 2.66 9.24
N LYS A 238 19.01 2.38 9.39
CA LYS A 238 19.56 1.01 9.41
C LYS A 238 19.01 0.19 10.58
N ALA A 239 18.98 0.77 11.79
CA ALA A 239 18.48 0.10 12.97
C ALA A 239 16.98 -0.25 12.86
N ILE A 240 16.18 0.68 12.34
CA ILE A 240 14.75 0.49 12.10
C ILE A 240 14.51 -0.61 11.06
N TYR A 241 15.25 -0.60 9.95
CA TYR A 241 15.15 -1.67 8.96
C TYR A 241 15.51 -3.03 9.57
N ASN A 242 16.62 -3.12 10.32
CA ASN A 242 17.07 -4.36 10.92
C ASN A 242 16.09 -4.91 11.98
N ALA A 243 15.48 -4.02 12.78
CA ALA A 243 14.54 -4.41 13.82
C ALA A 243 13.13 -4.75 13.30
N PHE A 244 12.63 -4.00 12.33
CA PHE A 244 11.22 -4.01 11.96
C PHE A 244 10.97 -4.32 10.46
N GLY A 245 12.00 -4.36 9.62
CA GLY A 245 11.85 -4.53 8.18
C GLY A 245 11.23 -3.31 7.47
N LEU A 246 11.14 -2.15 8.13
CA LEU A 246 10.62 -0.94 7.53
C LEU A 246 11.66 -0.39 6.55
N TYR A 247 11.28 -0.28 5.28
CA TYR A 247 12.19 0.13 4.21
C TYR A 247 12.67 1.57 4.42
N PRO A 248 13.99 1.83 4.34
CA PRO A 248 14.52 3.16 4.63
C PRO A 248 13.92 4.25 3.74
N SER A 249 13.64 5.41 4.30
CA SER A 249 13.30 6.60 3.52
C SER A 249 14.53 7.27 2.88
N ARG A 250 15.76 6.83 3.22
CA ARG A 250 17.01 7.30 2.64
C ARG A 250 17.46 6.33 1.54
N ALA A 251 17.51 6.79 0.27
CA ALA A 251 17.97 5.96 -0.85
C ALA A 251 19.39 5.43 -0.62
N SER A 252 20.29 6.27 -0.09
CA SER A 252 21.67 5.88 0.23
C SER A 252 21.75 4.76 1.28
N VAL A 253 20.82 4.73 2.24
CA VAL A 253 20.77 3.66 3.25
C VAL A 253 20.24 2.37 2.64
N ALA A 254 19.21 2.44 1.80
CA ALA A 254 18.68 1.28 1.08
C ALA A 254 19.75 0.63 0.20
N ASP A 255 20.51 1.43 -0.55
CA ASP A 255 21.62 0.97 -1.39
C ASP A 255 22.75 0.34 -0.57
N ASP A 256 23.07 0.93 0.60
CA ASP A 256 24.11 0.37 1.48
C ASP A 256 23.69 -0.98 2.07
N LEU A 257 22.47 -1.10 2.54
CA LEU A 257 21.90 -2.36 3.02
C LEU A 257 21.86 -3.42 1.93
N ASN A 258 21.51 -3.03 0.70
CA ASN A 258 21.52 -3.94 -0.45
C ASN A 258 22.94 -4.42 -0.78
N ARG A 259 23.92 -3.53 -0.79
CA ARG A 259 25.34 -3.93 -1.01
C ARG A 259 25.83 -4.94 0.04
N GLN A 260 25.26 -4.89 1.24
CA GLN A 260 25.54 -5.85 2.31
C GLN A 260 24.72 -7.15 2.20
N GLY A 261 23.85 -7.27 1.19
CA GLY A 261 22.95 -8.41 1.02
C GLY A 261 21.87 -8.49 2.10
N ALA A 262 21.55 -7.38 2.76
CA ALA A 262 20.60 -7.34 3.86
C ALA A 262 19.15 -7.11 3.40
N VAL A 263 18.93 -6.74 2.12
CA VAL A 263 17.59 -6.47 1.57
C VAL A 263 17.13 -7.65 0.75
N ASP A 264 16.24 -8.45 1.31
CA ASP A 264 15.62 -9.56 0.61
C ASP A 264 14.69 -9.06 -0.51
N GLY A 265 14.79 -9.64 -1.71
CA GLY A 265 13.94 -9.28 -2.84
C GLY A 265 14.18 -7.87 -3.40
N TYR A 266 15.40 -7.34 -3.26
CA TYR A 266 15.75 -6.01 -3.76
C TYR A 266 15.51 -5.81 -5.26
N PRO A 267 15.80 -6.78 -6.15
CA PRO A 267 15.47 -6.65 -7.57
C PRO A 267 13.98 -6.45 -7.83
N GLU A 268 13.11 -7.17 -7.13
CA GLU A 268 11.67 -7.06 -7.25
C GLU A 268 11.16 -5.71 -6.70
N ILE A 269 11.76 -5.24 -5.60
CA ILE A 269 11.47 -3.91 -5.04
C ILE A 269 11.80 -2.81 -6.07
N LEU A 270 12.98 -2.86 -6.71
CA LEU A 270 13.35 -1.89 -7.73
C LEU A 270 12.45 -1.97 -8.97
N ALA A 271 12.13 -3.19 -9.43
CA ALA A 271 11.22 -3.40 -10.55
C ALA A 271 9.83 -2.85 -10.26
N GLN A 272 9.35 -2.96 -9.02
CA GLN A 272 8.07 -2.43 -8.60
C GLN A 272 8.11 -0.90 -8.43
N ALA A 273 9.19 -0.36 -7.87
CA ALA A 273 9.39 1.08 -7.70
C ALA A 273 9.40 1.85 -9.04
N ALA A 274 9.90 1.21 -10.11
CA ALA A 274 9.88 1.78 -11.45
C ALA A 274 8.47 1.90 -12.07
N LYS A 275 7.44 1.34 -11.40
CA LYS A 275 6.05 1.28 -11.89
C LYS A 275 5.07 2.00 -10.96
N VAL A 276 5.55 2.98 -10.21
CA VAL A 276 4.69 3.78 -9.33
C VAL A 276 3.80 4.69 -10.16
N ASN A 277 2.50 4.66 -9.86
CA ASN A 277 1.49 5.57 -10.38
C ASN A 277 0.71 6.12 -9.18
N GLU A 278 0.92 7.39 -8.86
CA GLU A 278 0.38 7.99 -7.65
C GLU A 278 -1.10 8.32 -7.80
N LEU A 279 -1.85 8.06 -6.74
CA LEU A 279 -3.23 8.48 -6.57
C LEU A 279 -3.29 9.94 -6.10
N PRO A 280 -4.39 10.70 -6.32
CA PRO A 280 -4.48 12.13 -5.98
C PRO A 280 -4.64 12.37 -4.48
N ARG A 281 -3.73 11.79 -3.68
CA ARG A 281 -3.73 11.78 -2.21
C ARG A 281 -3.40 13.15 -1.60
N TYR A 282 -2.98 14.10 -2.41
CA TYR A 282 -2.78 15.49 -2.04
C TYR A 282 -4.07 16.28 -1.92
N THR A 283 -5.19 15.81 -2.47
CA THR A 283 -6.47 16.50 -2.40
C THR A 283 -7.05 16.49 -0.99
N LEU A 284 -7.75 17.56 -0.60
CA LEU A 284 -8.29 17.69 0.75
C LEU A 284 -9.36 16.65 1.07
N TRP A 285 -10.04 16.15 0.05
CA TRP A 285 -11.12 15.16 0.17
C TRP A 285 -10.64 13.71 0.04
N TRP A 286 -9.34 13.45 -0.20
CA TRP A 286 -8.85 12.08 -0.37
C TRP A 286 -9.17 11.17 0.82
N GLY A 287 -8.96 11.63 2.05
CA GLY A 287 -9.22 10.83 3.24
C GLY A 287 -10.70 10.47 3.40
N PRO A 288 -11.65 11.41 3.33
CA PRO A 288 -13.09 11.11 3.26
C PRO A 288 -13.46 10.18 2.10
N PHE A 289 -12.89 10.38 0.93
CA PHE A 289 -13.16 9.56 -0.25
C PHE A 289 -12.72 8.10 -0.03
N THR A 290 -11.49 7.86 0.39
CA THR A 290 -10.96 6.50 0.58
C THR A 290 -11.72 5.74 1.68
N ALA A 291 -12.23 6.45 2.70
CA ALA A 291 -13.12 5.87 3.70
C ALA A 291 -14.45 5.41 3.07
N LYS A 292 -15.04 6.23 2.18
CA LYS A 292 -16.26 5.84 1.43
C LYS A 292 -16.01 4.67 0.49
N VAL A 293 -14.88 4.65 -0.22
CA VAL A 293 -14.52 3.51 -1.07
C VAL A 293 -14.43 2.22 -0.25
N SER A 294 -13.76 2.26 0.90
CA SER A 294 -13.67 1.10 1.78
C SER A 294 -15.04 0.62 2.27
N GLU A 295 -15.94 1.54 2.62
CA GLU A 295 -17.32 1.24 3.02
C GLU A 295 -18.10 0.56 1.88
N GLU A 296 -18.02 1.09 0.65
CA GLU A 296 -18.72 0.53 -0.52
C GLU A 296 -18.16 -0.85 -0.91
N VAL A 297 -16.84 -1.03 -0.89
CA VAL A 297 -16.22 -2.34 -1.18
C VAL A 297 -16.65 -3.38 -0.14
N LEU A 298 -16.57 -3.05 1.16
CA LEU A 298 -17.00 -3.95 2.23
C LEU A 298 -18.50 -4.30 2.12
N THR A 299 -19.33 -3.29 1.87
CA THR A 299 -20.79 -3.47 1.67
C THR A 299 -21.06 -4.38 0.48
N ALA A 300 -20.35 -4.17 -0.65
CA ALA A 300 -20.52 -4.99 -1.84
C ALA A 300 -20.15 -6.47 -1.59
N VAL A 301 -19.08 -6.70 -0.84
CA VAL A 301 -18.69 -8.06 -0.42
C VAL A 301 -19.76 -8.70 0.48
N GLN A 302 -20.26 -7.97 1.48
CA GLN A 302 -21.22 -8.48 2.46
C GLN A 302 -22.62 -8.74 1.85
N THR A 303 -23.02 -7.91 0.89
CA THR A 303 -24.38 -7.98 0.29
C THR A 303 -24.39 -8.66 -1.08
N ASN A 304 -23.23 -9.07 -1.58
CA ASN A 304 -23.05 -9.59 -2.93
C ASN A 304 -23.58 -8.62 -4.01
N ALA A 305 -23.27 -7.33 -3.82
CA ALA A 305 -23.72 -6.28 -4.73
C ALA A 305 -23.06 -6.39 -6.11
N ASP A 306 -23.68 -5.74 -7.08
CA ASP A 306 -23.15 -5.61 -8.44
C ASP A 306 -21.92 -4.70 -8.46
N ALA A 307 -20.88 -5.12 -9.17
CA ALA A 307 -19.61 -4.40 -9.23
C ALA A 307 -19.73 -3.06 -9.97
N ASP A 308 -20.48 -3.02 -11.06
CA ASP A 308 -20.67 -1.77 -11.82
C ASP A 308 -21.48 -0.75 -11.01
N ALA A 309 -22.53 -1.19 -10.31
CA ALA A 309 -23.28 -0.34 -9.40
C ALA A 309 -22.43 0.17 -8.22
N THR A 310 -21.50 -0.65 -7.72
CA THR A 310 -20.57 -0.24 -6.66
C THR A 310 -19.62 0.85 -7.17
N ILE A 311 -19.06 0.71 -8.37
CA ILE A 311 -18.18 1.71 -9.00
C ILE A 311 -18.92 3.02 -9.24
N ASP A 312 -20.19 2.95 -9.71
CA ASP A 312 -20.99 4.16 -9.93
C ASP A 312 -21.23 4.95 -8.65
N LYS A 313 -21.50 4.28 -7.53
CA LYS A 313 -21.60 4.93 -6.21
C LYS A 313 -20.29 5.57 -5.77
N ILE A 314 -19.15 4.88 -5.97
CA ILE A 314 -17.83 5.42 -5.64
C ILE A 314 -17.56 6.70 -6.44
N ALA A 315 -17.94 6.75 -7.72
CA ALA A 315 -17.81 7.96 -8.54
C ALA A 315 -18.70 9.11 -8.04
N VAL A 316 -19.91 8.81 -7.60
CA VAL A 316 -20.79 9.83 -6.97
C VAL A 316 -20.13 10.41 -5.74
N HIS A 317 -19.60 9.57 -4.85
CA HIS A 317 -18.89 10.04 -3.65
C HIS A 317 -17.69 10.93 -3.97
N TRP A 318 -16.93 10.61 -5.02
CA TRP A 318 -15.82 11.46 -5.46
C TRP A 318 -16.31 12.85 -5.87
N ASN A 319 -17.34 12.93 -6.75
CA ASN A 319 -17.85 14.18 -7.27
C ASN A 319 -18.49 15.05 -6.18
N GLU A 320 -19.24 14.44 -5.25
CA GLU A 320 -19.82 15.15 -4.11
C GLU A 320 -18.74 15.77 -3.22
N LEU A 321 -17.73 14.97 -2.84
CA LEU A 321 -16.63 15.45 -2.01
C LEU A 321 -15.78 16.50 -2.73
N LYS A 322 -15.44 16.29 -4.01
CA LYS A 322 -14.74 17.31 -4.80
C LYS A 322 -15.49 18.64 -4.77
N SER A 323 -16.79 18.63 -5.03
CA SER A 323 -17.64 19.85 -5.01
C SER A 323 -17.77 20.48 -3.61
N GLU A 324 -17.68 19.69 -2.54
CA GLU A 324 -17.75 20.20 -1.16
C GLU A 324 -16.48 20.95 -0.74
N TYR A 325 -15.31 20.52 -1.24
CA TYR A 325 -14.00 21.02 -0.84
C TYR A 325 -13.40 22.06 -1.80
N GLU A 326 -13.90 22.16 -3.04
CA GLU A 326 -13.57 23.23 -4.01
C GLU A 326 -14.43 24.49 -3.79
#